data_9c4b40d1886559b3f7e0e3c46d857c36
#
_entry.id   9c4b40d1886559b3f7e0e3c46d857c36
#
_cell.length_a   1.000
_cell.length_b   1.000
_cell.length_c   1.000
_cell.angle_alpha   90.00
_cell.angle_beta   90.00
_cell.angle_gamma   90.00
#
_symmetry.space_group_name_H-M   'P 1'
#
loop_
_entity.id
_entity.type
_entity.pdbx_description
1 polymer ?
#
loop_
_entity_poly.entity_id
_entity_poly.type
_entity_poly.pdbx_seq_one_letter_code
_entity_poly.pdbx_strand_id
1 'polypeptide(L)' 'MKEKVLALLKDEFPEIDFESSCALVDDGILDSLSITGIIAVLSMEFGIIIPYEEIVEDNFNSVDALADMVERLRG' A
#
# COMPACT_ATOMS: atom_id res chain seq x y z
N MET A 1 -2.76 10.72 -7.37
CA MET A 1 -3.02 9.37 -6.87
C MET A 1 -2.46 9.13 -5.46
N LYS A 2 -1.24 9.60 -5.18
CA LYS A 2 -0.61 9.38 -3.88
C LYS A 2 -1.46 9.88 -2.70
N GLU A 3 -2.07 11.05 -2.83
CA GLU A 3 -2.88 11.63 -1.77
C GLU A 3 -4.10 10.76 -1.45
N LYS A 4 -4.71 10.17 -2.47
CA LYS A 4 -5.87 9.30 -2.28
C LYS A 4 -5.47 8.01 -1.57
N VAL A 5 -4.35 7.42 -1.99
CA VAL A 5 -3.85 6.20 -1.36
C VAL A 5 -3.48 6.47 0.08
N LEU A 6 -2.76 7.55 0.34
CA LEU A 6 -2.34 7.90 1.69
C LEU A 6 -3.55 8.16 2.60
N ALA A 7 -4.53 8.92 2.12
CA ALA A 7 -5.71 9.23 2.91
C ALA A 7 -6.49 7.96 3.26
N LEU A 8 -6.64 7.06 2.30
CA LEU A 8 -7.31 5.79 2.51
C LEU A 8 -6.59 4.93 3.55
N LEU A 9 -5.27 4.84 3.43
CA LEU A 9 -4.48 4.03 4.35
C LEU A 9 -4.50 4.59 5.77
N LYS A 10 -4.44 5.90 5.91
CA LYS A 10 -4.50 6.54 7.23
C LYS A 10 -5.86 6.33 7.88
N ASP A 11 -6.91 6.30 7.08
CA ASP A 11 -8.27 6.08 7.58
C ASP A 11 -8.48 4.63 8.01
N GLU A 12 -7.97 3.67 7.23
CA GLU A 12 -8.16 2.25 7.49
C GLU A 12 -7.16 1.70 8.53
N PHE A 13 -5.97 2.28 8.60
CA PHE A 13 -4.91 1.81 9.50
C PHE A 13 -4.35 3.00 10.29
N PRO A 14 -5.15 3.60 11.18
CA PRO A 14 -4.72 4.81 11.89
C PRO A 14 -3.52 4.61 12.81
N GLU A 15 -3.24 3.37 13.19
CA GLU A 15 -2.10 3.05 14.06
C GLU A 15 -0.77 2.98 13.33
N ILE A 16 -0.78 3.00 11.99
CA ILE A 16 0.44 2.91 11.19
C ILE A 16 0.83 4.30 10.69
N ASP A 17 2.10 4.66 10.91
CA ASP A 17 2.63 5.92 10.41
C ASP A 17 3.27 5.68 9.04
N PHE A 18 2.48 5.84 7.98
CA PHE A 18 2.92 5.59 6.61
C PHE A 18 3.91 6.62 6.10
N GLU A 19 4.04 7.74 6.78
CA GLU A 19 4.90 8.83 6.35
C GLU A 19 6.24 8.85 7.05
N SER A 20 6.46 7.96 8.01
CA SER A 20 7.68 7.96 8.82
C SER A 20 8.88 7.34 8.10
N SER A 21 8.65 6.59 7.03
CA SER A 21 9.72 5.85 6.38
C SER A 21 9.39 5.61 4.91
N CYS A 22 10.44 5.49 4.10
CA CYS A 22 10.33 5.03 2.71
C CYS A 22 10.69 3.55 2.60
N ALA A 23 10.84 2.87 3.72
CA ALA A 23 11.18 1.44 3.79
C ALA A 23 10.24 0.74 4.78
N LEU A 24 8.92 0.91 4.56
CA LEU A 24 7.91 0.44 5.51
C LEU A 24 8.01 -1.06 5.78
N VAL A 25 8.28 -1.85 4.76
CA VAL A 25 8.44 -3.30 4.93
C VAL A 25 9.79 -3.62 5.56
N ASP A 26 10.86 -3.02 5.03
CA ASP A 26 12.22 -3.29 5.51
C ASP A 26 12.42 -2.86 6.95
N ASP A 27 11.78 -1.76 7.37
CA ASP A 27 11.86 -1.26 8.74
C ASP A 27 10.91 -1.99 9.69
N GLY A 28 10.11 -2.93 9.19
CA GLY A 28 9.19 -3.70 10.02
C GLY A 28 7.94 -2.95 10.43
N ILE A 29 7.64 -1.82 9.80
CA ILE A 29 6.42 -1.05 10.08
C ILE A 29 5.21 -1.79 9.54
N LEU A 30 5.35 -2.44 8.38
CA LEU A 30 4.33 -3.29 7.79
C LEU A 30 4.71 -4.76 7.97
N ASP A 31 3.82 -5.53 8.56
CA ASP A 31 3.98 -6.98 8.64
C ASP A 31 3.05 -7.65 7.63
N SER A 32 3.03 -9.00 7.65
CA SER A 32 2.22 -9.77 6.69
C SER A 32 0.74 -9.47 6.80
N LEU A 33 0.25 -9.26 8.02
CA LEU A 33 -1.17 -8.96 8.24
C LEU A 33 -1.52 -7.57 7.70
N SER A 34 -0.65 -6.60 7.95
CA SER A 34 -0.85 -5.24 7.45
C SER A 34 -0.83 -5.22 5.93
N ILE A 35 0.12 -5.93 5.32
CA ILE A 35 0.23 -6.01 3.86
C ILE A 35 -1.03 -6.63 3.28
N THR A 36 -1.51 -7.71 3.86
CA THR A 36 -2.74 -8.38 3.41
C THR A 36 -3.94 -7.43 3.48
N GLY A 37 -4.05 -6.68 4.58
CA GLY A 37 -5.11 -5.68 4.74
C GLY A 37 -5.03 -4.57 3.72
N ILE A 38 -3.82 -4.09 3.44
CA ILE A 38 -3.61 -3.04 2.44
C ILE A 38 -4.02 -3.53 1.06
N ILE A 39 -3.65 -4.76 0.71
CA ILE A 39 -4.04 -5.35 -0.57
C ILE A 39 -5.56 -5.37 -0.71
N ALA A 40 -6.27 -5.82 0.33
CA ALA A 40 -7.72 -5.89 0.30
C ALA A 40 -8.34 -4.50 0.14
N VAL A 41 -7.87 -3.53 0.93
CA VAL A 41 -8.41 -2.18 0.90
C VAL A 41 -8.20 -1.51 -0.46
N LEU A 42 -6.99 -1.61 -1.00
CA LEU A 42 -6.68 -1.01 -2.30
C LEU A 42 -7.46 -1.68 -3.43
N SER A 43 -7.60 -3.00 -3.36
CA SER A 43 -8.35 -3.74 -4.38
C SER A 43 -9.81 -3.33 -4.40
N MET A 44 -10.42 -3.17 -3.25
CA MET A 44 -11.83 -2.79 -3.15
C MET A 44 -12.05 -1.33 -3.52
N GLU A 45 -11.21 -0.45 -3.04
CA GLU A 45 -11.39 0.99 -3.25
C GLU A 45 -11.19 1.39 -4.70
N PHE A 46 -10.18 0.82 -5.35
CA PHE A 46 -9.82 1.21 -6.72
C PHE A 46 -10.31 0.23 -7.78
N GLY A 47 -10.98 -0.84 -7.35
CA GLY A 47 -11.50 -1.83 -8.28
C GLY A 47 -10.41 -2.54 -9.09
N ILE A 48 -9.29 -2.83 -8.45
CA ILE A 48 -8.15 -3.48 -9.10
C ILE A 48 -7.91 -4.86 -8.53
N ILE A 49 -7.18 -5.68 -9.29
CA ILE A 49 -6.69 -6.96 -8.80
C ILE A 49 -5.17 -6.82 -8.71
N ILE A 50 -4.61 -7.07 -7.52
CA ILE A 50 -3.18 -7.01 -7.31
C ILE A 50 -2.63 -8.42 -7.50
N PRO A 51 -1.94 -8.69 -8.63
CA PRO A 51 -1.43 -10.04 -8.88
C PRO A 51 -0.25 -10.35 -7.97
N TYR A 52 0.00 -11.64 -7.79
CA TYR A 52 1.04 -12.11 -6.90
C TYR A 52 2.42 -11.51 -7.21
N GLU A 53 2.75 -11.34 -8.47
CA GLU A 53 4.06 -10.80 -8.85
C GLU A 53 4.26 -9.34 -8.48
N GLU A 54 3.17 -8.62 -8.14
CA GLU A 54 3.27 -7.24 -7.65
C GLU A 54 3.45 -7.17 -6.13
N ILE A 55 3.26 -8.30 -5.44
CA ILE A 55 3.36 -8.33 -3.97
C ILE A 55 4.83 -8.55 -3.61
N VAL A 56 5.60 -7.48 -3.73
CA VAL A 56 7.04 -7.46 -3.44
C VAL A 56 7.33 -6.27 -2.54
N GLU A 57 8.42 -6.37 -1.79
CA GLU A 57 8.80 -5.33 -0.82
C GLU A 57 8.89 -3.95 -1.46
N ASP A 58 9.48 -3.86 -2.65
CA ASP A 58 9.67 -2.57 -3.32
C ASP A 58 8.35 -1.84 -3.57
N ASN A 59 7.27 -2.56 -3.80
CA ASN A 59 5.96 -1.95 -4.04
C ASN A 59 5.26 -1.53 -2.76
N PHE A 60 5.69 -2.05 -1.61
CA PHE A 60 5.02 -1.79 -0.33
C PHE A 60 5.87 -1.00 0.65
N ASN A 61 7.09 -0.63 0.27
CA ASN A 61 8.00 0.10 1.16
C ASN A 61 7.62 1.57 1.34
N SER A 62 6.86 2.16 0.44
CA SER A 62 6.46 3.55 0.57
C SER A 62 5.08 3.78 -0.03
N VAL A 63 4.46 4.88 0.40
CA VAL A 63 3.17 5.29 -0.18
C VAL A 63 3.35 5.64 -1.65
N ASP A 64 4.47 6.24 -2.02
CA ASP A 64 4.77 6.53 -3.43
C ASP A 64 4.77 5.25 -4.27
N ALA A 65 5.42 4.19 -3.78
CA ALA A 65 5.47 2.92 -4.49
C ALA A 65 4.09 2.28 -4.59
N LEU A 66 3.31 2.34 -3.51
CA LEU A 66 1.95 1.82 -3.51
C LEU A 66 1.08 2.58 -4.52
N ALA A 67 1.18 3.89 -4.56
CA ALA A 67 0.42 4.71 -5.50
C ALA A 67 0.80 4.40 -6.94
N ASP A 68 2.09 4.23 -7.21
CA ASP A 68 2.55 3.87 -8.55
C ASP A 68 1.99 2.50 -8.98
N MET A 69 1.99 1.54 -8.05
CA MET A 69 1.42 0.23 -8.33
C MET A 69 -0.06 0.32 -8.66
N VAL A 70 -0.82 1.07 -7.87
CA VAL A 70 -2.25 1.25 -8.12
C VAL A 70 -2.49 1.88 -9.49
N GLU A 71 -1.73 2.89 -9.85
CA GLU A 71 -1.88 3.55 -11.15
C GLU A 71 -1.59 2.59 -12.30
N ARG A 72 -0.54 1.78 -12.18
CA ARG A 72 -0.21 0.79 -13.21
C ARG A 72 -1.32 -0.24 -13.36
N LEU A 73 -1.88 -0.69 -12.27
CA LEU A 73 -2.90 -1.75 -12.29
C LEU A 73 -4.29 -1.24 -12.70
N ARG A 74 -4.55 0.03 -12.51
CA ARG A 74 -5.80 0.63 -12.98
C ARG A 74 -5.83 0.78 -14.48
N GLY A 75 -4.68 0.80 -15.06
CA GLY A 75 -4.58 0.82 -16.48
C GLY A 75 -4.41 2.08 -17.14
#